data_70588ad31fa6fc0b415e342f7a8fe4a0
#
_entry.id   70588ad31fa6fc0b415e342f7a8fe4a0
#
_cell.length_a   1.000
_cell.length_b   1.000
_cell.length_c   1.000
_cell.angle_alpha   90.00
_cell.angle_beta   90.00
_cell.angle_gamma   90.00
#
_symmetry.space_group_name_H-M   'P 1'
#
loop_
_entity.id
_entity.type
_entity.pdbx_description
1 polymer ?
#
loop_
_entity_poly.entity_id
_entity_poly.type
_entity_poly.pdbx_seq_one_letter_code
_entity_poly.pdbx_strand_id
1 'polypeptide(L)'
;KTFFIKRGEKRFCPHCAAMALFSLQLNAPPGGQGYRTGLRGGGPLTTLIELHSYKGDRNVPLWRKLWANVMPEFESNLPVPKEFDAAVFPWMGKTRTSKAKGSETTPEQVNPLQAYWGMPRRVRIDFEDLEEGRCDFCGEESDQLLSKMKVQNYGINYSGWVHPLTPYRCKLKTPGELNSVKLQPGGLVWKDWLGLNEETTRKDTKEIPALVVETFKHHIGTETKHGLWGFGYDFDNMKVRCWYEHHLPQLLSKEMQSSLQVAQDKAARTLLGLKRAFSKLNRECSYLDVEFWNLTQNLFLGLIRELDEKNSDSESLSAFIKNINRFALNFFDDRTFSSQMNPKDYKECSEARKNLLASLYAKSKSTPKEAK
;
A
#
# COMPACT_ATOMS: atom_id res chain seq x y z
N LYS A 1 7.47 8.72 -12.06
CA LYS A 1 8.30 9.93 -11.96
C LYS A 1 7.68 10.85 -10.94
N THR A 2 8.45 11.24 -9.97
CA THR A 2 8.02 12.01 -8.83
C THR A 2 7.65 13.40 -9.27
N PHE A 3 6.41 13.71 -9.07
CA PHE A 3 5.68 14.83 -9.60
C PHE A 3 6.41 16.16 -9.38
N PHE A 4 6.92 16.40 -8.18
CA PHE A 4 7.32 17.73 -7.74
C PHE A 4 8.73 17.76 -7.13
N ILE A 5 9.54 16.74 -7.31
CA ILE A 5 10.79 16.59 -6.58
C ILE A 5 12.02 16.77 -7.47
N LYS A 6 11.85 17.11 -8.73
CA LYS A 6 12.99 17.47 -9.56
C LYS A 6 13.56 18.80 -9.09
N ARG A 7 14.86 18.82 -8.85
CA ARG A 7 15.61 20.03 -8.57
C ARG A 7 15.46 21.00 -9.75
N GLY A 8 15.46 22.29 -9.45
CA GLY A 8 15.32 23.38 -10.40
C GLY A 8 14.01 24.13 -10.22
N GLU A 9 13.97 25.33 -10.70
CA GLU A 9 12.79 26.17 -10.72
C GLU A 9 11.75 25.58 -11.66
N LYS A 10 10.49 25.65 -11.25
CA LYS A 10 9.35 25.13 -12.00
C LYS A 10 8.24 26.17 -12.01
N ARG A 11 7.64 26.33 -13.17
CA ARG A 11 6.50 27.20 -13.39
C ARG A 11 5.26 26.36 -13.69
N PHE A 12 4.23 26.54 -12.91
CA PHE A 12 3.01 25.74 -13.01
C PHE A 12 1.82 26.64 -13.34
N CYS A 13 0.96 26.22 -14.25
CA CYS A 13 -0.36 26.83 -14.35
C CYS A 13 -1.16 26.61 -13.05
N PRO A 14 -2.21 27.39 -12.75
CA PRO A 14 -2.96 27.30 -11.51
C PRO A 14 -3.49 25.89 -11.21
N HIS A 15 -3.94 25.15 -12.22
CA HIS A 15 -4.41 23.76 -12.07
C HIS A 15 -3.30 22.82 -11.58
N CYS A 16 -2.13 22.90 -12.22
CA CYS A 16 -0.98 22.08 -11.85
C CYS A 16 -0.43 22.46 -10.47
N ALA A 17 -0.43 23.74 -10.13
CA ALA A 17 -0.02 24.22 -8.81
C ALA A 17 -0.98 23.71 -7.71
N ALA A 18 -2.29 23.71 -7.95
CA ALA A 18 -3.29 23.15 -7.04
C ALA A 18 -3.10 21.65 -6.82
N MET A 19 -2.90 20.88 -7.91
CA MET A 19 -2.60 19.44 -7.81
C MET A 19 -1.30 19.16 -7.04
N ALA A 20 -0.27 19.99 -7.28
CA ALA A 20 1.00 19.91 -6.57
C ALA A 20 0.83 20.12 -5.07
N LEU A 21 0.10 21.16 -4.69
CA LEU A 21 -0.17 21.48 -3.29
C LEU A 21 -1.00 20.38 -2.64
N PHE A 22 -2.05 19.90 -3.29
CA PHE A 22 -2.89 18.80 -2.78
C PHE A 22 -2.07 17.51 -2.58
N SER A 23 -1.27 17.13 -3.57
CA SER A 23 -0.39 15.96 -3.45
C SER A 23 0.63 16.09 -2.30
N LEU A 24 1.20 17.30 -2.11
CA LEU A 24 2.08 17.58 -0.98
C LEU A 24 1.35 17.41 0.36
N GLN A 25 0.14 17.94 0.49
CA GLN A 25 -0.63 17.85 1.74
C GLN A 25 -0.97 16.40 2.09
N LEU A 26 -1.38 15.60 1.11
CA LEU A 26 -1.75 14.20 1.33
C LEU A 26 -0.57 13.30 1.69
N ASN A 27 0.60 13.55 1.08
CA ASN A 27 1.75 12.65 1.16
C ASN A 27 2.91 13.22 1.99
N ALA A 28 2.71 14.36 2.68
CA ALA A 28 3.79 15.06 3.37
C ALA A 28 4.58 14.14 4.32
N PRO A 29 5.87 13.88 4.05
CA PRO A 29 6.72 13.13 4.96
C PRO A 29 7.13 14.01 6.15
N PRO A 30 7.71 13.44 7.22
CA PRO A 30 8.33 14.25 8.27
C PRO A 30 9.42 15.14 7.64
N GLY A 31 9.48 16.41 8.00
CA GLY A 31 10.33 17.39 7.30
C GLY A 31 11.20 18.25 8.25
N GLY A 32 11.45 17.81 9.47
CA GLY A 32 12.16 18.59 10.48
C GLY A 32 11.22 19.40 11.39
N GLN A 33 11.78 20.32 12.14
CA GLN A 33 11.05 21.02 13.19
C GLN A 33 9.83 21.81 12.65
N GLY A 34 8.63 21.43 13.10
CA GLY A 34 7.38 22.08 12.74
C GLY A 34 6.82 21.71 11.36
N TYR A 35 7.52 20.87 10.59
CA TYR A 35 6.99 20.30 9.35
C TYR A 35 6.21 19.03 9.65
N ARG A 36 4.90 19.17 9.78
CA ARG A 36 4.00 18.07 10.18
C ARG A 36 3.81 17.06 9.03
N THR A 37 3.64 15.82 9.39
CA THR A 37 3.36 14.72 8.48
C THR A 37 1.92 14.79 7.99
N GLY A 38 1.64 14.27 6.80
CA GLY A 38 0.27 14.10 6.30
C GLY A 38 -0.61 13.34 7.30
N LEU A 39 -1.90 13.58 7.29
CA LEU A 39 -2.88 12.95 8.19
C LEU A 39 -2.74 11.42 8.24
N ARG A 40 -2.45 10.80 7.11
CA ARG A 40 -2.24 9.35 6.96
C ARG A 40 -0.78 8.90 7.19
N GLY A 41 0.10 9.77 7.63
CA GLY A 41 1.54 9.56 7.61
C GLY A 41 2.18 9.98 6.27
N GLY A 42 3.51 9.90 6.19
CA GLY A 42 4.24 10.24 4.95
C GLY A 42 4.19 9.09 3.94
N GLY A 43 3.71 9.37 2.73
CA GLY A 43 3.63 8.39 1.64
C GLY A 43 2.74 7.18 1.93
N PRO A 44 1.49 7.36 2.37
CA PRO A 44 0.60 6.25 2.66
C PRO A 44 0.15 5.54 1.39
N LEU A 45 -0.11 4.25 1.48
CA LEU A 45 -0.82 3.51 0.44
C LEU A 45 -2.26 4.00 0.37
N THR A 46 -2.74 4.29 -0.82
CA THR A 46 -4.16 4.48 -1.13
C THR A 46 -4.69 3.23 -1.78
N THR A 47 -5.83 2.73 -1.30
CA THR A 47 -6.52 1.57 -1.87
C THR A 47 -7.92 1.99 -2.27
N LEU A 48 -8.28 1.72 -3.52
CA LEU A 48 -9.59 1.99 -4.09
C LEU A 48 -10.24 0.69 -4.58
N ILE A 49 -11.56 0.67 -4.57
CA ILE A 49 -12.34 -0.34 -5.29
C ILE A 49 -12.25 -0.06 -6.78
N GLU A 50 -11.88 -1.06 -7.56
CA GLU A 50 -11.84 -1.02 -9.01
C GLU A 50 -12.95 -1.90 -9.59
N LEU A 51 -14.00 -1.26 -10.13
CA LEU A 51 -15.11 -1.99 -10.74
C LEU A 51 -14.72 -2.49 -12.14
N HIS A 52 -14.83 -3.80 -12.36
CA HIS A 52 -14.60 -4.46 -13.65
C HIS A 52 -15.89 -4.76 -14.40
N SER A 53 -16.98 -5.02 -13.67
CA SER A 53 -18.31 -5.11 -14.24
C SER A 53 -19.39 -4.71 -13.21
N TYR A 54 -20.55 -4.29 -13.69
CA TYR A 54 -21.70 -3.99 -12.87
C TYR A 54 -22.95 -4.56 -13.53
N LYS A 55 -23.67 -5.45 -12.82
CA LYS A 55 -24.87 -6.14 -13.35
C LYS A 55 -24.62 -6.79 -14.73
N GLY A 56 -23.44 -7.39 -14.91
CA GLY A 56 -23.06 -8.06 -16.15
C GLY A 56 -22.47 -7.15 -17.24
N ASP A 57 -22.65 -5.84 -17.16
CA ASP A 57 -22.04 -4.88 -18.10
C ASP A 57 -20.57 -4.61 -17.73
N ARG A 58 -19.68 -4.84 -18.68
CA ARG A 58 -18.23 -4.58 -18.53
C ARG A 58 -17.85 -3.12 -18.79
N ASN A 59 -18.74 -2.34 -19.40
CA ASN A 59 -18.53 -0.92 -19.66
C ASN A 59 -19.00 -0.07 -18.46
N VAL A 60 -18.27 -0.14 -17.36
CA VAL A 60 -18.60 0.60 -16.14
C VAL A 60 -18.23 2.06 -16.30
N PRO A 61 -19.17 3.01 -16.29
CA PRO A 61 -18.87 4.44 -16.43
C PRO A 61 -18.08 4.97 -15.22
N LEU A 62 -17.28 6.01 -15.48
CA LEU A 62 -16.38 6.60 -14.48
C LEU A 62 -17.11 6.99 -13.19
N TRP A 63 -18.30 7.59 -13.28
CA TRP A 63 -19.03 8.01 -12.08
C TRP A 63 -19.34 6.86 -11.13
N ARG A 64 -19.63 5.65 -11.65
CA ARG A 64 -19.85 4.46 -10.82
C ARG A 64 -18.57 3.98 -10.15
N LYS A 65 -17.43 4.05 -10.87
CA LYS A 65 -16.11 3.73 -10.31
C LYS A 65 -15.76 4.69 -9.18
N LEU A 66 -16.06 5.97 -9.34
CA LEU A 66 -15.85 6.95 -8.28
C LEU A 66 -16.80 6.70 -7.11
N TRP A 67 -18.09 6.46 -7.39
CA TRP A 67 -19.10 6.23 -6.36
C TRP A 67 -18.83 5.01 -5.49
N ALA A 68 -18.23 3.97 -6.05
CA ALA A 68 -17.81 2.79 -5.30
C ALA A 68 -16.79 3.09 -4.18
N ASN A 69 -16.17 4.27 -4.22
CA ASN A 69 -15.17 4.73 -3.27
C ASN A 69 -15.63 5.89 -2.37
N VAL A 70 -16.91 6.23 -2.44
CA VAL A 70 -17.53 7.22 -1.58
C VAL A 70 -18.07 6.53 -0.34
N MET A 71 -17.66 7.00 0.83
CA MET A 71 -18.21 6.52 2.10
C MET A 71 -19.65 7.02 2.25
N PRO A 72 -20.60 6.13 2.55
CA PRO A 72 -22.03 6.52 2.63
C PRO A 72 -22.28 7.53 3.76
N GLU A 73 -21.64 7.34 4.89
CA GLU A 73 -21.71 8.26 6.04
C GLU A 73 -20.42 8.24 6.85
N PHE A 74 -20.06 9.40 7.41
CA PHE A 74 -19.10 9.47 8.51
C PHE A 74 -19.90 9.61 9.80
N GLU A 75 -19.80 8.61 10.66
CA GLU A 75 -20.34 8.76 12.01
C GLU A 75 -19.62 9.91 12.73
N SER A 76 -20.37 10.92 13.06
CA SER A 76 -19.86 12.08 13.77
C SER A 76 -20.95 12.69 14.64
N ASN A 77 -20.61 13.01 15.88
CA ASN A 77 -21.46 13.77 16.78
C ASN A 77 -21.40 15.28 16.52
N LEU A 78 -20.61 15.70 15.51
CA LEU A 78 -20.47 17.11 15.15
C LEU A 78 -21.62 17.54 14.23
N PRO A 79 -22.04 18.80 14.29
CA PRO A 79 -23.08 19.32 13.40
C PRO A 79 -22.68 19.13 11.93
N VAL A 80 -23.65 18.67 11.12
CA VAL A 80 -23.47 18.63 9.67
C VAL A 80 -23.32 20.07 9.17
N PRO A 81 -22.23 20.41 8.47
CA PRO A 81 -22.05 21.76 7.93
C PRO A 81 -23.13 22.05 6.89
N LYS A 82 -23.73 23.25 6.94
CA LYS A 82 -24.78 23.66 6.00
C LYS A 82 -24.25 23.94 4.60
N GLU A 83 -22.97 24.33 4.52
CA GLU A 83 -22.25 24.66 3.28
C GLU A 83 -20.80 24.20 3.39
N PHE A 84 -20.04 24.29 2.30
CA PHE A 84 -18.61 24.04 2.28
C PHE A 84 -17.87 25.16 3.03
N ASP A 85 -17.72 24.97 4.31
CA ASP A 85 -17.09 25.92 5.21
C ASP A 85 -15.75 25.42 5.78
N ALA A 86 -15.15 26.21 6.68
CA ALA A 86 -13.89 25.87 7.34
C ALA A 86 -13.95 24.58 8.20
N ALA A 87 -15.13 24.10 8.55
CA ALA A 87 -15.27 22.85 9.31
C ALA A 87 -14.87 21.66 8.43
N VAL A 88 -15.13 21.73 7.13
CA VAL A 88 -14.75 20.72 6.14
C VAL A 88 -13.42 21.06 5.48
N PHE A 89 -13.26 22.31 5.02
CA PHE A 89 -12.08 22.78 4.30
C PHE A 89 -11.23 23.67 5.22
N PRO A 90 -10.18 23.12 5.84
CA PRO A 90 -9.44 23.84 6.89
C PRO A 90 -8.72 25.11 6.39
N TRP A 91 -8.55 25.29 5.10
CA TRP A 91 -7.96 26.51 4.51
C TRP A 91 -8.93 27.68 4.38
N MET A 92 -10.23 27.46 4.51
CA MET A 92 -11.26 28.52 4.44
C MET A 92 -11.41 29.29 5.73
N GLY A 93 -10.75 28.87 6.80
CA GLY A 93 -10.79 29.52 8.10
C GLY A 93 -9.41 29.74 8.72
N LYS A 94 -9.42 30.15 9.99
CA LYS A 94 -8.17 30.33 10.75
C LYS A 94 -7.47 28.99 10.90
N THR A 95 -6.22 28.89 10.44
CA THR A 95 -5.41 27.67 10.53
C THR A 95 -5.18 27.27 11.99
N ARG A 96 -5.53 26.04 12.34
CA ARG A 96 -5.13 25.43 13.62
C ARG A 96 -3.63 25.15 13.56
N THR A 97 -2.86 25.79 14.42
CA THR A 97 -1.40 25.63 14.45
C THR A 97 -0.98 24.68 15.55
N SER A 98 0.10 23.92 15.30
CA SER A 98 0.65 22.98 16.25
C SER A 98 1.94 23.45 16.91
N LYS A 99 2.06 24.77 17.14
CA LYS A 99 3.23 25.35 17.82
C LYS A 99 3.19 25.05 19.33
N ALA A 100 2.02 25.12 19.94
CA ALA A 100 1.85 24.77 21.34
C ALA A 100 1.86 23.26 21.56
N LYS A 101 2.40 22.80 22.69
CA LYS A 101 2.34 21.39 23.09
C LYS A 101 0.87 21.00 23.34
N GLY A 102 0.47 19.81 22.93
CA GLY A 102 -0.90 19.31 23.08
C GLY A 102 -1.92 19.94 22.12
N SER A 103 -1.46 20.54 21.01
CA SER A 103 -2.33 21.16 20.00
C SER A 103 -2.58 20.24 18.79
N GLU A 104 -2.67 18.94 19.03
CA GLU A 104 -3.09 17.96 18.03
C GLU A 104 -4.55 18.21 17.62
N THR A 105 -4.88 17.84 16.39
CA THR A 105 -6.25 17.87 15.88
C THR A 105 -6.74 16.43 15.70
N THR A 106 -7.77 16.07 16.46
CA THR A 106 -8.36 14.73 16.46
C THR A 106 -9.70 14.71 15.70
N PRO A 107 -10.21 13.53 15.31
CA PRO A 107 -11.48 13.41 14.60
C PRO A 107 -12.69 13.97 15.39
N GLU A 108 -12.61 13.99 16.72
CA GLU A 108 -13.69 14.49 17.59
C GLU A 108 -13.77 16.02 17.63
N GLN A 109 -12.72 16.70 17.18
CA GLN A 109 -12.61 18.18 17.28
C GLN A 109 -13.01 18.91 16.01
N VAL A 110 -13.04 18.20 14.86
CA VAL A 110 -13.31 18.79 13.55
C VAL A 110 -14.10 17.81 12.69
N ASN A 111 -14.71 18.30 11.60
CA ASN A 111 -15.52 17.46 10.74
C ASN A 111 -14.70 16.29 10.13
N PRO A 112 -15.19 15.04 10.17
CA PRO A 112 -14.52 13.86 9.66
C PRO A 112 -14.11 13.95 8.18
N LEU A 113 -14.82 14.73 7.36
CA LEU A 113 -14.45 14.97 5.96
C LEU A 113 -13.08 15.63 5.80
N GLN A 114 -12.53 16.26 6.85
CA GLN A 114 -11.15 16.72 6.83
C GLN A 114 -10.13 15.58 6.63
N ALA A 115 -10.52 14.32 6.80
CA ALA A 115 -9.69 13.18 6.42
C ALA A 115 -9.17 13.31 4.98
N TYR A 116 -10.03 13.76 4.06
CA TYR A 116 -9.68 13.96 2.65
C TYR A 116 -8.90 15.24 2.36
N TRP A 117 -8.96 16.22 3.25
CA TRP A 117 -8.48 17.58 3.06
C TRP A 117 -7.44 18.02 4.09
N GLY A 118 -6.70 17.07 4.63
CA GLY A 118 -5.68 17.34 5.64
C GLY A 118 -4.69 18.43 5.19
N MET A 119 -4.38 19.39 6.07
CA MET A 119 -3.48 20.51 5.82
C MET A 119 -2.29 20.53 6.81
N PRO A 120 -1.38 19.52 6.74
CA PRO A 120 -0.23 19.44 7.64
C PRO A 120 0.82 20.52 7.34
N ARG A 121 0.80 21.10 6.14
CA ARG A 121 1.73 22.13 5.69
C ARG A 121 1.02 23.46 5.53
N ARG A 122 1.62 24.51 6.02
CA ARG A 122 1.16 25.89 5.81
C ARG A 122 1.89 26.44 4.58
N VAL A 123 1.21 26.36 3.45
CA VAL A 123 1.73 26.83 2.16
C VAL A 123 0.77 27.84 1.59
N ARG A 124 1.30 28.97 1.14
CA ARG A 124 0.57 29.97 0.37
C ARG A 124 1.25 30.12 -0.98
N ILE A 125 0.54 29.79 -2.04
CA ILE A 125 1.00 30.05 -3.40
C ILE A 125 1.04 31.56 -3.62
N ASP A 126 2.07 32.06 -4.27
CA ASP A 126 2.25 33.48 -4.54
C ASP A 126 1.60 33.82 -5.89
N PHE A 127 0.51 34.60 -5.83
CA PHE A 127 -0.22 35.07 -7.00
C PHE A 127 0.15 36.51 -7.38
N GLU A 128 1.12 37.11 -6.68
CA GLU A 128 1.57 38.49 -6.94
C GLU A 128 2.64 38.55 -8.05
N ASP A 129 3.30 37.40 -8.32
CA ASP A 129 4.39 37.29 -9.28
C ASP A 129 4.04 36.18 -10.30
N LEU A 130 3.22 36.59 -11.29
CA LEU A 130 2.74 35.73 -12.37
C LEU A 130 3.59 35.93 -13.62
N GLU A 131 3.86 34.82 -14.30
CA GLU A 131 4.59 34.81 -15.56
C GLU A 131 3.70 34.29 -16.70
N GLU A 132 3.96 34.71 -17.91
CA GLU A 132 3.36 34.17 -19.13
C GLU A 132 4.29 33.08 -19.71
N GLY A 133 3.72 32.03 -20.30
CA GLY A 133 4.47 31.01 -21.02
C GLY A 133 3.87 29.63 -20.86
N ARG A 134 4.72 28.61 -20.93
CA ARG A 134 4.32 27.19 -20.92
C ARG A 134 4.51 26.56 -19.58
N CYS A 135 3.47 25.87 -19.10
CA CYS A 135 3.52 25.11 -17.84
C CYS A 135 4.54 23.95 -17.95
N ASP A 136 5.48 23.89 -17.02
CA ASP A 136 6.52 22.85 -16.99
C ASP A 136 6.00 21.43 -16.70
N PHE A 137 4.71 21.31 -16.33
CA PHE A 137 4.10 20.03 -16.02
C PHE A 137 3.16 19.54 -17.13
N CYS A 138 2.09 20.25 -17.44
CA CYS A 138 1.11 19.82 -18.45
C CYS A 138 1.47 20.27 -19.86
N GLY A 139 2.36 21.25 -20.01
CA GLY A 139 2.75 21.80 -21.31
C GLY A 139 1.75 22.81 -21.89
N GLU A 140 0.67 23.14 -21.18
CA GLU A 140 -0.31 24.14 -21.62
C GLU A 140 0.26 25.57 -21.52
N GLU A 141 -0.12 26.43 -22.45
CA GLU A 141 0.16 27.86 -22.38
C GLU A 141 -0.72 28.51 -21.31
N SER A 142 -0.15 29.44 -20.54
CA SER A 142 -0.84 30.12 -19.47
C SER A 142 -0.24 31.51 -19.27
N ASP A 143 -1.11 32.49 -19.02
CA ASP A 143 -0.76 33.84 -18.59
C ASP A 143 -0.57 33.98 -17.07
N GLN A 144 -0.74 32.88 -16.33
CA GLN A 144 -0.72 32.84 -14.88
C GLN A 144 0.21 31.73 -14.33
N LEU A 145 1.42 31.65 -14.85
CA LEU A 145 2.39 30.69 -14.33
C LEU A 145 2.88 31.10 -12.95
N LEU A 146 2.84 30.17 -12.05
CA LEU A 146 3.21 30.30 -10.64
C LEU A 146 4.56 29.62 -10.40
N SER A 147 5.54 30.35 -9.88
CA SER A 147 6.89 29.86 -9.62
C SER A 147 7.26 29.90 -8.14
N LYS A 148 6.52 30.65 -7.32
CA LYS A 148 6.86 30.93 -5.92
C LYS A 148 5.77 30.52 -4.95
N MET A 149 6.19 30.14 -3.74
CA MET A 149 5.29 29.86 -2.61
C MET A 149 5.93 30.33 -1.31
N LYS A 150 5.09 30.77 -0.37
CA LYS A 150 5.48 31.12 1.00
C LYS A 150 5.13 29.95 1.91
N VAL A 151 6.09 29.49 2.72
CA VAL A 151 5.92 28.31 3.62
C VAL A 151 6.13 28.75 5.06
N GLN A 152 5.29 28.26 5.96
CA GLN A 152 5.41 28.48 7.39
C GLN A 152 5.32 27.17 8.17
N ASN A 153 6.13 27.04 9.21
CA ASN A 153 6.13 25.87 10.09
C ASN A 153 4.87 25.78 10.93
N TYR A 154 4.68 24.62 11.59
CA TYR A 154 3.61 24.35 12.53
C TYR A 154 2.21 24.39 11.89
N GLY A 155 2.04 23.67 10.80
CA GLY A 155 0.72 23.34 10.26
C GLY A 155 -0.09 22.46 11.21
N ILE A 156 -1.21 21.93 10.75
CA ILE A 156 -2.07 21.09 11.59
C ILE A 156 -1.34 19.77 11.90
N ASN A 157 -1.34 19.37 13.16
CA ASN A 157 -0.83 18.09 13.63
C ASN A 157 -2.00 17.14 13.88
N TYR A 158 -2.19 16.19 12.99
CA TYR A 158 -3.28 15.22 13.06
C TYR A 158 -2.89 14.04 13.94
N SER A 159 -3.80 13.61 14.82
CA SER A 159 -3.62 12.45 15.70
C SER A 159 -4.92 11.66 15.83
N GLY A 160 -4.82 10.32 15.88
CA GLY A 160 -5.98 9.45 16.07
C GLY A 160 -6.87 9.27 14.82
N TRP A 161 -6.42 9.68 13.66
CA TRP A 161 -7.20 9.61 12.44
C TRP A 161 -7.09 8.24 11.74
N VAL A 162 -8.25 7.72 11.30
CA VAL A 162 -8.36 6.61 10.36
C VAL A 162 -8.88 7.15 9.03
N HIS A 163 -8.07 7.03 7.98
CA HIS A 163 -8.45 7.52 6.66
C HIS A 163 -9.19 6.42 5.89
N PRO A 164 -10.35 6.69 5.28
CA PRO A 164 -11.16 5.66 4.62
C PRO A 164 -10.47 4.87 3.51
N LEU A 165 -9.55 5.50 2.79
CA LEU A 165 -8.87 4.90 1.64
C LEU A 165 -7.49 4.32 1.97
N THR A 166 -7.14 4.20 3.25
CA THR A 166 -5.81 3.77 3.67
C THR A 166 -5.89 2.48 4.48
N PRO A 167 -5.18 1.42 4.11
CA PRO A 167 -5.05 0.23 4.94
C PRO A 167 -4.06 0.48 6.08
N TYR A 168 -4.26 -0.24 7.18
CA TYR A 168 -3.46 -0.07 8.39
C TYR A 168 -2.88 -1.40 8.88
N ARG A 169 -1.85 -1.29 9.72
CA ARG A 169 -1.30 -2.38 10.51
C ARG A 169 -1.24 -1.94 11.97
N CYS A 170 -1.56 -2.87 12.87
CA CYS A 170 -1.32 -2.68 14.30
C CYS A 170 -0.65 -3.92 14.90
N LYS A 171 0.15 -3.70 15.93
CA LYS A 171 0.71 -4.81 16.70
C LYS A 171 -0.34 -5.29 17.70
N LEU A 172 -0.47 -6.61 17.87
CA LEU A 172 -1.43 -7.18 18.85
C LEU A 172 -1.13 -6.73 20.27
N LYS A 173 0.12 -6.40 20.58
CA LYS A 173 0.55 -5.88 21.90
C LYS A 173 0.16 -4.42 22.12
N THR A 174 -0.09 -3.65 21.06
CA THR A 174 -0.49 -2.24 21.11
C THR A 174 -1.65 -1.98 20.14
N PRO A 175 -2.85 -2.54 20.41
CA PRO A 175 -3.96 -2.58 19.45
C PRO A 175 -4.53 -1.19 19.09
N GLY A 176 -4.22 -0.15 19.86
CA GLY A 176 -4.63 1.24 19.57
C GLY A 176 -3.69 1.98 18.62
N GLU A 177 -2.51 1.46 18.34
CA GLU A 177 -1.52 2.13 17.47
C GLU A 177 -1.67 1.67 16.01
N LEU A 178 -2.47 2.41 15.24
CA LEU A 178 -2.65 2.16 13.82
C LEU A 178 -1.52 2.81 13.01
N ASN A 179 -0.81 1.99 12.25
CA ASN A 179 0.23 2.44 11.34
C ASN A 179 -0.24 2.28 9.90
N SER A 180 -0.33 3.36 9.15
CA SER A 180 -0.67 3.30 7.73
C SER A 180 0.30 2.41 6.96
N VAL A 181 -0.22 1.57 6.09
CA VAL A 181 0.61 0.77 5.17
C VAL A 181 1.31 1.72 4.20
N LYS A 182 2.58 1.46 3.97
CA LYS A 182 3.43 2.24 3.04
C LYS A 182 4.05 1.31 2.03
N LEU A 183 4.23 1.82 0.83
CA LEU A 183 4.96 1.09 -0.20
C LEU A 183 6.45 0.98 0.15
N GLN A 184 7.05 -0.10 -0.30
CA GLN A 184 8.46 -0.43 -0.13
C GLN A 184 9.09 -0.63 -1.51
N PRO A 185 10.41 -0.71 -1.63
CA PRO A 185 11.05 -1.07 -2.89
C PRO A 185 10.44 -2.32 -3.51
N GLY A 186 10.03 -2.22 -4.78
CA GLY A 186 9.30 -3.27 -5.47
C GLY A 186 7.78 -3.16 -5.42
N GLY A 187 7.23 -2.21 -4.66
CA GLY A 187 5.79 -1.96 -4.58
C GLY A 187 5.03 -3.02 -3.78
N LEU A 188 3.77 -3.24 -4.14
CA LEU A 188 2.95 -4.33 -3.59
C LEU A 188 3.28 -5.64 -4.30
N VAL A 189 3.45 -6.68 -3.52
CA VAL A 189 3.60 -8.04 -4.01
C VAL A 189 2.48 -8.93 -3.46
N TRP A 190 2.23 -10.08 -4.06
CA TRP A 190 1.07 -10.90 -3.73
C TRP A 190 0.98 -11.36 -2.26
N LYS A 191 2.05 -11.33 -1.49
CA LYS A 191 2.01 -11.55 -0.04
C LYS A 191 1.18 -10.49 0.72
N ASP A 192 1.01 -9.30 0.13
CA ASP A 192 0.31 -8.17 0.77
C ASP A 192 -1.19 -8.16 0.42
N TRP A 193 -1.61 -8.90 -0.62
CA TRP A 193 -2.95 -8.77 -1.19
C TRP A 193 -4.09 -9.20 -0.26
N LEU A 194 -3.87 -10.25 0.55
CA LEU A 194 -4.89 -10.71 1.50
C LEU A 194 -5.22 -9.63 2.53
N GLY A 195 -4.22 -9.05 3.18
CA GLY A 195 -4.42 -8.01 4.18
C GLY A 195 -5.00 -6.70 3.64
N LEU A 196 -4.97 -6.49 2.30
CA LEU A 196 -5.64 -5.36 1.65
C LEU A 196 -7.11 -5.66 1.34
N ASN A 197 -7.48 -6.93 1.21
CA ASN A 197 -8.85 -7.36 0.94
C ASN A 197 -9.64 -7.67 2.20
N GLU A 198 -9.01 -8.28 3.20
CA GLU A 198 -9.64 -8.73 4.45
C GLU A 198 -8.73 -8.49 5.64
N GLU A 199 -9.35 -8.35 6.80
CA GLU A 199 -8.62 -8.31 8.04
C GLU A 199 -7.91 -9.66 8.27
N THR A 200 -6.60 -9.62 8.42
CA THR A 200 -5.77 -10.80 8.64
C THR A 200 -4.82 -10.60 9.81
N THR A 201 -4.45 -11.69 10.47
CA THR A 201 -3.45 -11.65 11.53
C THR A 201 -2.27 -12.53 11.16
N ARG A 202 -1.09 -11.92 11.13
CA ARG A 202 0.18 -12.63 10.90
C ARG A 202 1.10 -12.44 12.08
N LYS A 203 1.43 -13.53 12.73
CA LYS A 203 2.26 -13.53 13.94
C LYS A 203 1.67 -12.60 15.01
N ASP A 204 2.30 -11.44 15.21
CA ASP A 204 1.95 -10.42 16.21
C ASP A 204 1.37 -9.13 15.57
N THR A 205 1.07 -9.16 14.29
CA THR A 205 0.60 -7.99 13.52
C THR A 205 -0.76 -8.28 12.88
N LYS A 206 -1.71 -7.42 13.13
CA LYS A 206 -3.01 -7.37 12.49
C LYS A 206 -2.91 -6.46 11.27
N GLU A 207 -3.33 -6.94 10.11
CA GLU A 207 -3.47 -6.19 8.87
C GLU A 207 -4.95 -5.85 8.68
N ILE A 208 -5.25 -4.58 8.46
CA ILE A 208 -6.60 -4.04 8.39
C ILE A 208 -6.76 -3.38 7.02
N PRO A 209 -7.72 -3.82 6.19
CA PRO A 209 -7.97 -3.20 4.90
C PRO A 209 -8.44 -1.75 5.04
N ALA A 210 -8.44 -1.01 3.94
CA ALA A 210 -9.03 0.33 3.93
C ALA A 210 -10.53 0.24 4.21
N LEU A 211 -11.07 1.16 4.99
CA LEU A 211 -12.48 1.15 5.40
C LEU A 211 -13.43 1.09 4.19
N VAL A 212 -13.10 1.75 3.08
CA VAL A 212 -13.86 1.69 1.83
C VAL A 212 -14.02 0.26 1.30
N VAL A 213 -13.03 -0.61 1.51
CA VAL A 213 -13.08 -2.01 1.06
C VAL A 213 -14.11 -2.79 1.87
N GLU A 214 -14.13 -2.60 3.17
CA GLU A 214 -15.11 -3.24 4.07
C GLU A 214 -16.51 -2.71 3.81
N THR A 215 -16.67 -1.39 3.72
CA THR A 215 -17.93 -0.73 3.43
C THR A 215 -18.53 -1.19 2.10
N PHE A 216 -17.70 -1.28 1.06
CA PHE A 216 -18.15 -1.74 -0.26
C PHE A 216 -18.69 -3.17 -0.20
N LYS A 217 -18.06 -4.08 0.50
CA LYS A 217 -18.51 -5.47 0.65
C LYS A 217 -19.86 -5.58 1.34
N HIS A 218 -20.14 -4.70 2.28
CA HIS A 218 -21.43 -4.68 3.00
C HIS A 218 -22.59 -4.13 2.15
N HIS A 219 -22.31 -3.20 1.25
CA HIS A 219 -23.37 -2.49 0.51
C HIS A 219 -23.60 -2.97 -0.92
N ILE A 220 -22.62 -3.60 -1.54
CA ILE A 220 -22.72 -4.03 -2.95
C ILE A 220 -22.53 -5.55 -2.99
N GLY A 221 -23.63 -6.25 -3.17
CA GLY A 221 -23.67 -7.71 -3.18
C GLY A 221 -22.74 -8.36 -4.22
N THR A 222 -22.73 -9.69 -4.23
CA THR A 222 -21.85 -10.59 -4.98
C THR A 222 -21.92 -10.48 -6.52
N GLU A 223 -22.88 -9.73 -7.05
CA GLU A 223 -23.10 -9.60 -8.50
C GLU A 223 -22.11 -8.65 -9.22
N THR A 224 -21.29 -7.94 -8.47
CA THR A 224 -20.37 -6.95 -9.02
C THR A 224 -18.96 -7.48 -9.02
N LYS A 225 -18.36 -7.67 -10.20
CA LYS A 225 -16.95 -8.02 -10.31
C LYS A 225 -16.10 -6.77 -10.08
N HIS A 226 -15.23 -6.85 -9.11
CA HIS A 226 -14.31 -5.79 -8.75
C HIS A 226 -12.92 -6.33 -8.39
N GLY A 227 -11.98 -5.45 -8.30
CA GLY A 227 -10.66 -5.66 -7.73
C GLY A 227 -10.31 -4.50 -6.82
N LEU A 228 -9.04 -4.41 -6.46
CA LEU A 228 -8.50 -3.27 -5.73
C LEU A 228 -7.45 -2.57 -6.57
N TRP A 229 -7.47 -1.25 -6.56
CA TRP A 229 -6.43 -0.42 -7.12
C TRP A 229 -5.61 0.20 -5.98
N GLY A 230 -4.38 -0.30 -5.80
CA GLY A 230 -3.47 0.16 -4.77
C GLY A 230 -2.36 1.02 -5.35
N PHE A 231 -2.15 2.24 -4.83
CA PHE A 231 -1.10 3.11 -5.32
C PHE A 231 -0.52 4.04 -4.24
N GLY A 232 0.67 4.53 -4.48
CA GLY A 232 1.34 5.46 -3.57
C GLY A 232 2.81 5.65 -3.88
N TYR A 233 3.45 6.46 -3.05
CA TYR A 233 4.87 6.71 -3.12
C TYR A 233 5.65 5.75 -2.22
N ASP A 234 6.78 5.31 -2.71
CA ASP A 234 7.83 4.70 -1.90
C ASP A 234 8.79 5.81 -1.44
N PHE A 235 8.91 5.95 -0.11
CA PHE A 235 9.77 6.95 0.52
C PHE A 235 10.97 6.30 1.20
N ASP A 236 12.15 6.88 0.98
CA ASP A 236 13.31 6.68 1.81
C ASP A 236 13.49 7.91 2.70
N ASN A 237 13.10 7.80 3.96
CA ASN A 237 12.97 8.93 4.88
C ASN A 237 12.07 10.04 4.28
N MET A 238 12.66 11.17 3.87
CA MET A 238 11.94 12.29 3.28
C MET A 238 12.03 12.35 1.74
N LYS A 239 12.71 11.38 1.13
CA LYS A 239 12.94 11.36 -0.31
C LYS A 239 12.04 10.35 -0.99
N VAL A 240 11.33 10.77 -2.01
CA VAL A 240 10.55 9.87 -2.87
C VAL A 240 11.51 9.13 -3.79
N ARG A 241 11.44 7.79 -3.78
CA ARG A 241 12.18 6.92 -4.68
C ARG A 241 11.38 6.61 -5.94
N CYS A 242 10.13 6.19 -5.77
CA CYS A 242 9.29 5.74 -6.87
C CYS A 242 7.81 5.98 -6.57
N TRP A 243 7.00 5.96 -7.63
CA TRP A 243 5.55 5.79 -7.58
C TRP A 243 5.23 4.38 -8.02
N TYR A 244 4.41 3.69 -7.26
CA TYR A 244 3.90 2.38 -7.60
C TYR A 244 2.38 2.40 -7.75
N GLU A 245 1.90 1.56 -8.66
CA GLU A 245 0.50 1.37 -8.97
C GLU A 245 0.25 -0.10 -9.26
N HIS A 246 -0.75 -0.68 -8.60
CA HIS A 246 -1.04 -2.11 -8.67
C HIS A 246 -2.54 -2.36 -8.76
N HIS A 247 -2.93 -3.26 -9.66
CA HIS A 247 -4.28 -3.77 -9.76
C HIS A 247 -4.33 -5.17 -9.18
N LEU A 248 -5.16 -5.37 -8.17
CA LEU A 248 -5.24 -6.59 -7.40
C LEU A 248 -6.55 -7.31 -7.72
N PRO A 249 -6.54 -8.65 -7.84
CA PRO A 249 -7.76 -9.40 -8.09
C PRO A 249 -8.70 -9.37 -6.89
N GLN A 250 -9.99 -9.56 -7.16
CA GLN A 250 -10.99 -9.81 -6.13
C GLN A 250 -10.75 -11.17 -5.47
N LEU A 251 -10.84 -11.22 -4.15
CA LEU A 251 -10.81 -12.43 -3.35
C LEU A 251 -12.21 -12.71 -2.81
N LEU A 252 -12.89 -13.72 -3.39
CA LEU A 252 -14.35 -13.81 -3.37
C LEU A 252 -14.94 -14.48 -2.13
N SER A 253 -14.35 -15.54 -1.59
CA SER A 253 -14.94 -16.29 -0.48
C SER A 253 -14.02 -16.42 0.74
N LYS A 254 -14.60 -16.68 1.91
CA LYS A 254 -13.81 -16.94 3.13
C LYS A 254 -12.99 -18.23 3.01
N GLU A 255 -13.51 -19.24 2.34
CA GLU A 255 -12.83 -20.50 2.07
C GLU A 255 -11.61 -20.28 1.20
N MET A 256 -11.78 -19.54 0.09
CA MET A 256 -10.67 -19.12 -0.77
C MET A 256 -9.60 -18.37 0.04
N GLN A 257 -9.98 -17.45 0.90
CA GLN A 257 -9.06 -16.67 1.72
C GLN A 257 -8.23 -17.56 2.64
N SER A 258 -8.84 -18.58 3.26
CA SER A 258 -8.14 -19.54 4.11
C SER A 258 -7.08 -20.30 3.33
N SER A 259 -7.40 -20.76 2.11
CA SER A 259 -6.47 -21.47 1.24
C SER A 259 -5.35 -20.56 0.76
N LEU A 260 -5.65 -19.30 0.43
CA LEU A 260 -4.65 -18.31 0.06
C LEU A 260 -3.73 -17.93 1.22
N GLN A 261 -4.24 -17.88 2.46
CA GLN A 261 -3.42 -17.66 3.64
C GLN A 261 -2.41 -18.81 3.83
N VAL A 262 -2.84 -20.06 3.69
CA VAL A 262 -1.95 -21.22 3.75
C VAL A 262 -0.90 -21.17 2.63
N ALA A 263 -1.29 -20.77 1.42
CA ALA A 263 -0.39 -20.61 0.29
C ALA A 263 0.70 -19.56 0.58
N GLN A 264 0.31 -18.39 1.11
CA GLN A 264 1.25 -17.33 1.50
C GLN A 264 2.21 -17.77 2.60
N ASP A 265 1.73 -18.45 3.62
CA ASP A 265 2.56 -18.94 4.72
C ASP A 265 3.58 -19.98 4.24
N LYS A 266 3.16 -20.85 3.32
CA LYS A 266 4.06 -21.82 2.69
C LYS A 266 5.11 -21.13 1.84
N ALA A 267 4.74 -20.18 1.00
CA ALA A 267 5.67 -19.41 0.19
C ALA A 267 6.67 -18.62 1.06
N ALA A 268 6.21 -18.01 2.14
CA ALA A 268 7.09 -17.32 3.09
C ALA A 268 8.11 -18.25 3.75
N ARG A 269 7.70 -19.48 4.10
CA ARG A 269 8.63 -20.50 4.61
C ARG A 269 9.62 -20.96 3.56
N THR A 270 9.17 -21.14 2.32
CA THR A 270 10.01 -21.49 1.16
C THR A 270 11.08 -20.41 0.93
N LEU A 271 10.68 -19.14 0.92
CA LEU A 271 11.61 -18.01 0.80
C LEU A 271 12.63 -17.97 1.94
N LEU A 272 12.19 -18.24 3.18
CA LEU A 272 13.10 -18.31 4.32
C LEU A 272 14.14 -19.45 4.16
N GLY A 273 13.72 -20.60 3.66
CA GLY A 273 14.60 -21.71 3.31
C GLY A 273 15.63 -21.32 2.27
N LEU A 274 15.18 -20.64 1.20
CA LEU A 274 16.02 -20.13 0.13
C LEU A 274 17.05 -19.13 0.63
N LYS A 275 16.65 -18.14 1.45
CA LYS A 275 17.56 -17.18 2.08
C LYS A 275 18.63 -17.86 2.93
N ARG A 276 18.25 -18.86 3.73
CA ARG A 276 19.21 -19.63 4.54
C ARG A 276 20.22 -20.38 3.67
N ALA A 277 19.77 -20.93 2.52
CA ALA A 277 20.67 -21.63 1.61
C ALA A 277 21.69 -20.68 0.97
N PHE A 278 21.26 -19.50 0.50
CA PHE A 278 22.18 -18.48 -0.04
C PHE A 278 23.12 -17.90 1.03
N SER A 279 22.62 -17.65 2.24
CA SER A 279 23.44 -17.16 3.36
C SER A 279 24.57 -18.12 3.72
N LYS A 280 24.34 -19.44 3.64
CA LYS A 280 25.41 -20.45 3.86
C LYS A 280 26.53 -20.37 2.84
N LEU A 281 26.24 -19.86 1.66
CA LEU A 281 27.22 -19.63 0.59
C LEU A 281 27.83 -18.24 0.60
N ASN A 282 27.59 -17.44 1.67
CA ASN A 282 27.98 -16.05 1.78
C ASN A 282 27.53 -15.17 0.60
N ARG A 283 26.38 -15.51 0.00
CA ARG A 283 25.79 -14.75 -1.11
C ARG A 283 24.81 -13.70 -0.60
N GLU A 284 24.79 -12.56 -1.25
CA GLU A 284 23.87 -11.48 -0.94
C GLU A 284 22.41 -11.92 -1.12
N CYS A 285 21.55 -11.56 -0.14
CA CYS A 285 20.14 -11.96 -0.08
C CYS A 285 19.18 -10.79 -0.07
N SER A 286 19.66 -9.55 -0.16
CA SER A 286 18.83 -8.34 0.01
C SER A 286 17.71 -8.21 -1.03
N TYR A 287 17.95 -8.66 -2.25
CA TYR A 287 16.99 -8.61 -3.37
C TYR A 287 16.04 -9.80 -3.42
N LEU A 288 16.34 -10.89 -2.71
CA LEU A 288 15.57 -12.15 -2.83
C LEU A 288 14.10 -12.01 -2.47
N ASP A 289 13.74 -11.12 -1.53
CA ASP A 289 12.35 -10.91 -1.15
C ASP A 289 11.52 -10.41 -2.34
N VAL A 290 11.94 -9.30 -2.91
CA VAL A 290 11.19 -8.67 -4.00
C VAL A 290 11.13 -9.58 -5.20
N GLU A 291 12.25 -10.20 -5.56
CA GLU A 291 12.37 -11.05 -6.72
C GLU A 291 11.54 -12.33 -6.60
N PHE A 292 11.60 -13.02 -5.46
CA PHE A 292 10.80 -14.22 -5.22
C PHE A 292 9.30 -13.94 -5.35
N TRP A 293 8.79 -12.89 -4.67
CA TRP A 293 7.38 -12.58 -4.72
C TRP A 293 6.92 -12.15 -6.12
N ASN A 294 7.73 -11.41 -6.86
CA ASN A 294 7.40 -10.99 -8.23
C ASN A 294 7.40 -12.18 -9.20
N LEU A 295 8.44 -13.02 -9.18
CA LEU A 295 8.55 -14.14 -10.09
C LEU A 295 7.52 -15.25 -9.83
N THR A 296 7.01 -15.35 -8.60
CA THR A 296 5.99 -16.34 -8.24
C THR A 296 4.56 -15.82 -8.33
N GLN A 297 4.34 -14.56 -8.71
CA GLN A 297 3.02 -13.96 -8.81
C GLN A 297 2.07 -14.73 -9.75
N ASN A 298 2.56 -15.17 -10.88
CA ASN A 298 1.75 -15.93 -11.84
C ASN A 298 1.29 -17.28 -11.28
N LEU A 299 2.09 -17.93 -10.44
CA LEU A 299 1.67 -19.17 -9.75
C LEU A 299 0.51 -18.88 -8.78
N PHE A 300 0.57 -17.75 -8.07
CA PHE A 300 -0.48 -17.35 -7.16
C PHE A 300 -1.76 -16.94 -7.88
N LEU A 301 -1.66 -16.22 -9.00
CA LEU A 301 -2.81 -15.89 -9.85
C LEU A 301 -3.45 -17.15 -10.45
N GLY A 302 -2.65 -18.16 -10.78
CA GLY A 302 -3.13 -19.48 -11.19
C GLY A 302 -3.95 -20.15 -10.10
N LEU A 303 -3.43 -20.15 -8.87
CA LEU A 303 -4.16 -20.68 -7.71
C LEU A 303 -5.50 -19.97 -7.48
N ILE A 304 -5.55 -18.63 -7.54
CA ILE A 304 -6.81 -17.88 -7.40
C ILE A 304 -7.84 -18.34 -8.44
N ARG A 305 -7.45 -18.48 -9.71
CA ARG A 305 -8.35 -18.94 -10.78
C ARG A 305 -8.86 -20.37 -10.55
N GLU A 306 -7.98 -21.27 -10.15
CA GLU A 306 -8.36 -22.65 -9.86
C GLU A 306 -9.32 -22.76 -8.68
N LEU A 307 -9.13 -21.95 -7.63
CA LEU A 307 -10.04 -21.90 -6.50
C LEU A 307 -11.40 -21.31 -6.86
N ASP A 308 -11.44 -20.33 -7.75
CA ASP A 308 -12.69 -19.73 -8.26
C ASP A 308 -13.49 -20.71 -9.13
N GLU A 309 -12.81 -21.54 -9.95
CA GLU A 309 -13.46 -22.43 -10.93
C GLU A 309 -13.90 -23.77 -10.35
N LYS A 310 -13.12 -24.36 -9.42
CA LYS A 310 -13.23 -25.79 -9.10
C LYS A 310 -13.88 -26.15 -7.77
N ASN A 311 -14.13 -25.20 -6.87
CA ASN A 311 -14.56 -25.48 -5.48
C ASN A 311 -13.73 -26.57 -4.74
N SER A 312 -12.53 -26.89 -5.21
CA SER A 312 -11.65 -27.97 -4.71
C SER A 312 -10.35 -27.40 -4.19
N ASP A 313 -10.35 -27.01 -2.93
CA ASP A 313 -9.26 -26.26 -2.31
C ASP A 313 -7.97 -27.08 -2.08
N SER A 314 -8.09 -28.38 -1.75
CA SER A 314 -6.94 -29.16 -1.29
C SER A 314 -5.98 -29.57 -2.42
N GLU A 315 -6.52 -29.90 -3.60
CA GLU A 315 -5.71 -30.32 -4.74
C GLU A 315 -4.96 -29.15 -5.36
N SER A 316 -5.66 -28.04 -5.63
CA SER A 316 -5.09 -26.81 -6.17
C SER A 316 -4.01 -26.23 -5.25
N LEU A 317 -4.25 -26.25 -3.93
CA LEU A 317 -3.26 -25.80 -2.94
C LEU A 317 -2.03 -26.72 -2.92
N SER A 318 -2.21 -28.03 -3.01
CA SER A 318 -1.11 -29.01 -3.05
C SER A 318 -0.26 -28.83 -4.31
N ALA A 319 -0.89 -28.61 -5.46
CA ALA A 319 -0.21 -28.32 -6.72
C ALA A 319 0.58 -27.00 -6.64
N PHE A 320 -0.01 -25.96 -6.09
CA PHE A 320 0.66 -24.68 -5.85
C PHE A 320 1.91 -24.84 -4.98
N ILE A 321 1.80 -25.53 -3.83
CA ILE A 321 2.93 -25.78 -2.92
C ILE A 321 4.06 -26.53 -3.64
N LYS A 322 3.73 -27.54 -4.45
CA LYS A 322 4.71 -28.28 -5.26
C LYS A 322 5.42 -27.36 -6.26
N ASN A 323 4.67 -26.47 -6.91
CA ASN A 323 5.21 -25.54 -7.88
C ASN A 323 6.11 -24.48 -7.23
N ILE A 324 5.74 -23.92 -6.10
CA ILE A 324 6.57 -22.98 -5.32
C ILE A 324 7.88 -23.63 -4.87
N ASN A 325 7.82 -24.87 -4.37
CA ASN A 325 9.03 -25.59 -3.96
C ASN A 325 9.95 -25.87 -5.15
N ARG A 326 9.39 -26.28 -6.27
CA ARG A 326 10.14 -26.51 -7.52
C ARG A 326 10.79 -25.20 -8.02
N PHE A 327 10.02 -24.12 -8.01
CA PHE A 327 10.55 -22.80 -8.35
C PHE A 327 11.76 -22.45 -7.49
N ALA A 328 11.67 -22.62 -6.17
CA ALA A 328 12.77 -22.28 -5.26
C ALA A 328 14.03 -23.11 -5.51
N LEU A 329 13.89 -24.41 -5.83
CA LEU A 329 15.03 -25.26 -6.18
C LEU A 329 15.67 -24.82 -7.48
N ASN A 330 14.89 -24.62 -8.54
CA ASN A 330 15.40 -24.16 -9.82
C ASN A 330 16.08 -22.78 -9.69
N PHE A 331 15.44 -21.86 -8.99
CA PHE A 331 15.99 -20.54 -8.73
C PHE A 331 17.34 -20.58 -7.97
N PHE A 332 17.47 -21.50 -7.01
CA PHE A 332 18.72 -21.74 -6.33
C PHE A 332 19.76 -22.33 -7.28
N ASP A 333 19.38 -23.37 -8.04
CA ASP A 333 20.29 -24.05 -8.97
C ASP A 333 20.83 -23.11 -10.04
N ASP A 334 19.98 -22.35 -10.69
CA ASP A 334 20.34 -21.38 -11.75
C ASP A 334 21.34 -20.32 -11.28
N ARG A 335 21.32 -19.98 -9.99
CA ARG A 335 22.17 -18.93 -9.41
C ARG A 335 23.40 -19.42 -8.68
N THR A 336 23.48 -20.71 -8.40
CA THR A 336 24.57 -21.28 -7.63
C THR A 336 25.47 -22.18 -8.44
N PHE A 337 24.92 -22.99 -9.33
CA PHE A 337 25.73 -23.92 -10.12
C PHE A 337 26.17 -23.30 -11.46
N SER A 338 27.42 -23.51 -11.81
CA SER A 338 27.98 -23.18 -13.13
C SER A 338 28.88 -24.29 -13.63
N SER A 339 29.06 -24.37 -14.95
CA SER A 339 29.92 -25.38 -15.59
C SER A 339 31.40 -25.26 -15.25
N GLN A 340 31.81 -24.14 -14.67
CA GLN A 340 33.23 -23.85 -14.35
C GLN A 340 33.51 -23.84 -12.83
N MET A 341 32.68 -24.51 -12.01
CA MET A 341 32.89 -24.58 -10.57
C MET A 341 34.03 -25.51 -10.20
N ASN A 342 34.81 -25.08 -9.20
CA ASN A 342 35.79 -25.98 -8.58
C ASN A 342 35.06 -27.02 -7.66
N PRO A 343 35.72 -28.16 -7.36
CA PRO A 343 35.10 -29.23 -6.56
C PRO A 343 34.66 -28.82 -5.17
N LYS A 344 35.37 -27.87 -4.53
CA LYS A 344 35.03 -27.37 -3.18
C LYS A 344 33.72 -26.58 -3.23
N ASP A 345 33.61 -25.61 -4.13
CA ASP A 345 32.41 -24.77 -4.29
C ASP A 345 31.20 -25.64 -4.69
N TYR A 346 31.42 -26.62 -5.57
CA TYR A 346 30.37 -27.57 -5.95
C TYR A 346 29.83 -28.34 -4.73
N LYS A 347 30.73 -28.82 -3.85
CA LYS A 347 30.35 -29.52 -2.61
C LYS A 347 29.55 -28.61 -1.69
N GLU A 348 29.97 -27.38 -1.46
CA GLU A 348 29.28 -26.40 -0.61
C GLU A 348 27.88 -26.07 -1.16
N CYS A 349 27.76 -25.84 -2.48
CA CYS A 349 26.47 -25.61 -3.14
C CYS A 349 25.54 -26.86 -3.04
N SER A 350 26.10 -28.07 -3.21
CA SER A 350 25.35 -29.32 -3.10
C SER A 350 24.81 -29.55 -1.69
N GLU A 351 25.61 -29.24 -0.65
CA GLU A 351 25.19 -29.30 0.75
C GLU A 351 24.13 -28.25 1.07
N ALA A 352 24.26 -27.02 0.60
CA ALA A 352 23.27 -25.97 0.76
C ALA A 352 21.94 -26.35 0.07
N ARG A 353 22.01 -26.92 -1.14
CA ARG A 353 20.84 -27.43 -1.88
C ARG A 353 20.15 -28.57 -1.16
N LYS A 354 20.89 -29.52 -0.60
CA LYS A 354 20.34 -30.63 0.21
C LYS A 354 19.58 -30.11 1.42
N ASN A 355 20.13 -29.11 2.12
CA ASN A 355 19.47 -28.48 3.25
C ASN A 355 18.21 -27.70 2.85
N LEU A 356 18.25 -27.00 1.70
CA LEU A 356 17.08 -26.35 1.12
C LEU A 356 15.98 -27.39 0.85
N LEU A 357 16.30 -28.46 0.11
CA LEU A 357 15.36 -29.54 -0.21
C LEU A 357 14.72 -30.11 1.06
N ALA A 358 15.52 -30.43 2.09
CA ALA A 358 15.01 -30.92 3.35
C ALA A 358 14.04 -29.92 4.03
N SER A 359 14.34 -28.63 3.98
CA SER A 359 13.50 -27.58 4.56
C SER A 359 12.16 -27.41 3.84
N LEU A 360 12.13 -27.59 2.52
CA LEU A 360 10.94 -27.44 1.69
C LEU A 360 9.94 -28.58 1.90
N TYR A 361 10.43 -29.78 2.16
CA TYR A 361 9.62 -30.99 2.33
C TYR A 361 9.53 -31.49 3.79
N ALA A 362 10.08 -30.73 4.73
CA ALA A 362 9.90 -31.03 6.15
C ALA A 362 8.38 -31.04 6.49
N LYS A 363 7.90 -32.15 7.06
CA LYS A 363 6.54 -32.21 7.62
C LYS A 363 6.43 -31.12 8.69
N SER A 364 5.42 -30.27 8.62
CA SER A 364 5.13 -29.32 9.69
C SER A 364 4.93 -30.14 10.97
N LYS A 365 5.79 -29.93 11.97
CA LYS A 365 5.48 -30.41 13.32
C LYS A 365 4.17 -29.75 13.71
N SER A 366 3.15 -30.58 13.93
CA SER A 366 1.82 -30.17 14.34
C SER A 366 1.89 -29.18 15.50
N THR A 367 1.04 -28.18 15.43
CA THR A 367 0.69 -27.16 16.42
C THR A 367 0.74 -27.65 17.88
N PRO A 368 1.05 -26.76 18.82
CA PRO A 368 1.04 -27.09 20.24
C PRO A 368 -0.36 -27.50 20.70
N LYS A 369 -0.39 -28.50 21.57
CA LYS A 369 -1.52 -28.96 22.32
C LYS A 369 -2.35 -27.78 22.86
N GLU A 370 -3.64 -27.83 22.63
CA GLU A 370 -4.64 -27.10 23.40
C GLU A 370 -4.30 -27.24 24.89
N ALA A 371 -4.04 -26.11 25.53
CA ALA A 371 -3.97 -26.03 26.96
C ALA A 371 -5.40 -26.15 27.49
N LYS A 372 -5.62 -27.20 28.27
CA LYS A 372 -6.82 -27.40 29.08
C LYS A 372 -7.07 -26.24 30.03
#